data_f3139742e66b8fd8f9ec6ef006ceadb1
#
_entry.id   f3139742e66b8fd8f9ec6ef006ceadb1
#
_cell.length_a   1.000
_cell.length_b   1.000
_cell.length_c   1.000
_cell.angle_alpha   90.00
_cell.angle_beta   90.00
_cell.angle_gamma   90.00
#
_symmetry.space_group_name_H-M   'P 1'
#
loop_
_entity.id
_entity.type
_entity.pdbx_description
1 polymer ?
#
loop_
_entity_poly.entity_id
_entity_poly.type
_entity_poly.pdbx_seq_one_letter_code
_entity_poly.pdbx_strand_id
1 'polypeptide(L)'
;MARVRCGWLLLIFALGAPAGAHAQGACDRACLRTALDQYLAAVIAHNPSQAPLVTGFRQTENAVAVPLGGGVWKTVTGLGKLQRRYVDPVSGQAAYFGVVDEGTTSAVVTVRVRVEDRKITEAEWYLARPGDPGLNGPAQPGGAPVNLFNPEYLAANPPPQRVVPPAQRTPRASLLAITNSYFDGITAHDGTVVLAHPGCSRIENGTLMTGGRRGGGGGARGAGAQPPAGAAPAPAAAPQPPSANDCVAGFANLNIQLVSARRFPVVDEEAGIVLATAVFLRRPGSTAPRNVFSEWFVIDEGKIRSIYSAMFYPPGDLPVPNWPPYDGNWPLPASAAPVPTAPAR
;
A
#
# COMPACT_ATOMS: atom_id res chain seq x y z
N MET A 1 -41.86 1.74 -81.48
CA MET A 1 -41.11 2.57 -80.53
C MET A 1 -41.49 2.12 -79.12
N ALA A 2 -40.76 1.22 -78.55
CA ALA A 2 -41.01 0.66 -77.20
C ALA A 2 -40.00 1.26 -76.24
N ARG A 3 -40.49 1.91 -75.16
CA ARG A 3 -39.65 2.48 -74.09
C ARG A 3 -39.53 1.46 -72.94
N VAL A 4 -38.32 0.92 -72.74
CA VAL A 4 -37.98 0.10 -71.62
C VAL A 4 -37.73 1.03 -70.44
N ARG A 5 -38.49 0.89 -69.34
CA ARG A 5 -38.24 1.51 -68.01
C ARG A 5 -37.39 0.57 -67.14
N CYS A 6 -36.15 0.96 -66.88
CA CYS A 6 -35.28 0.32 -66.00
C CYS A 6 -35.60 0.78 -64.56
N GLY A 7 -36.15 -0.14 -63.70
CA GLY A 7 -36.40 0.12 -62.30
C GLY A 7 -35.17 -0.27 -61.47
N TRP A 8 -34.61 0.71 -60.77
CA TRP A 8 -33.54 0.48 -59.80
C TRP A 8 -34.14 0.08 -58.47
N LEU A 9 -33.92 -1.17 -58.08
CA LEU A 9 -34.19 -1.64 -56.70
C LEU A 9 -33.01 -1.24 -55.80
N LEU A 10 -33.25 -0.29 -54.92
CA LEU A 10 -32.32 0.04 -53.81
C LEU A 10 -32.46 -1.02 -52.72
N LEU A 11 -31.48 -1.93 -52.59
CA LEU A 11 -31.29 -2.80 -51.44
C LEU A 11 -30.70 -1.96 -50.29
N ILE A 12 -31.52 -1.65 -49.29
CA ILE A 12 -31.04 -1.06 -48.03
C ILE A 12 -30.46 -2.21 -47.18
N PHE A 13 -29.14 -2.30 -47.14
CA PHE A 13 -28.44 -3.13 -46.13
C PHE A 13 -28.53 -2.41 -44.78
N ALA A 14 -29.38 -2.89 -43.91
CA ALA A 14 -29.35 -2.52 -42.50
C ALA A 14 -28.09 -3.15 -41.85
N LEU A 15 -27.05 -2.35 -41.71
CA LEU A 15 -25.90 -2.68 -40.86
C LEU A 15 -26.37 -2.72 -39.38
N GLY A 16 -26.76 -3.90 -38.92
CA GLY A 16 -26.92 -4.17 -37.50
C GLY A 16 -25.56 -3.98 -36.81
N ALA A 17 -25.42 -2.92 -36.03
CA ALA A 17 -24.27 -2.77 -35.14
C ALA A 17 -24.22 -4.01 -34.21
N PRO A 18 -23.08 -4.71 -34.06
CA PRO A 18 -22.98 -5.76 -33.08
C PRO A 18 -23.21 -5.14 -31.71
N ALA A 19 -24.26 -5.56 -31.00
CA ALA A 19 -24.45 -5.32 -29.59
C ALA A 19 -23.15 -5.76 -28.92
N GLY A 20 -22.44 -4.82 -28.27
CA GLY A 20 -21.17 -5.08 -27.64
C GLY A 20 -21.29 -6.30 -26.74
N ALA A 21 -20.58 -7.35 -27.09
CA ALA A 21 -20.31 -8.45 -26.19
C ALA A 21 -19.59 -7.85 -25.00
N HIS A 22 -20.31 -7.52 -23.94
CA HIS A 22 -19.69 -7.31 -22.64
C HIS A 22 -18.96 -8.61 -22.36
N ALA A 23 -17.62 -8.52 -22.33
CA ALA A 23 -16.77 -9.67 -21.98
C ALA A 23 -17.31 -10.23 -20.65
N GLN A 24 -17.92 -11.42 -20.72
CA GLN A 24 -18.39 -12.15 -19.54
C GLN A 24 -17.17 -12.61 -18.75
N GLY A 25 -16.55 -11.73 -17.98
CA GLY A 25 -15.33 -12.03 -17.23
C GLY A 25 -14.81 -10.85 -16.42
N ALA A 26 -15.02 -9.62 -16.88
CA ALA A 26 -14.54 -8.44 -16.15
C ALA A 26 -15.29 -8.28 -14.82
N CYS A 27 -14.55 -8.22 -13.73
CA CYS A 27 -15.07 -7.99 -12.40
C CYS A 27 -15.18 -6.48 -12.17
N ASP A 28 -16.40 -5.95 -12.07
CA ASP A 28 -16.65 -4.53 -11.75
C ASP A 28 -16.32 -4.20 -10.28
N ARG A 29 -16.55 -2.95 -9.87
CA ARG A 29 -16.27 -2.49 -8.50
C ARG A 29 -17.00 -3.33 -7.44
N ALA A 30 -18.24 -3.68 -7.67
CA ALA A 30 -19.04 -4.47 -6.72
C ALA A 30 -18.52 -5.90 -6.62
N CYS A 31 -18.20 -6.51 -7.75
CA CYS A 31 -17.60 -7.84 -7.84
C CYS A 31 -16.24 -7.89 -7.14
N LEU A 32 -15.35 -6.93 -7.39
CA LEU A 32 -14.03 -6.84 -6.76
C LEU A 32 -14.14 -6.70 -5.25
N ARG A 33 -15.06 -5.84 -4.79
CA ARG A 33 -15.31 -5.66 -3.36
C ARG A 33 -15.82 -6.94 -2.71
N THR A 34 -16.78 -7.62 -3.36
CA THR A 34 -17.31 -8.89 -2.89
C THR A 34 -16.22 -9.96 -2.80
N ALA A 35 -15.36 -10.08 -3.82
CA ALA A 35 -14.26 -11.03 -3.81
C ALA A 35 -13.28 -10.77 -2.64
N LEU A 36 -12.92 -9.50 -2.41
CA LEU A 36 -12.08 -9.10 -1.27
C LEU A 36 -12.75 -9.44 0.06
N ASP A 37 -14.04 -9.12 0.24
CA ASP A 37 -14.76 -9.38 1.48
C ASP A 37 -14.91 -10.89 1.74
N GLN A 38 -15.16 -11.70 0.71
CA GLN A 38 -15.18 -13.15 0.81
C GLN A 38 -13.81 -13.71 1.20
N TYR A 39 -12.73 -13.19 0.63
CA TYR A 39 -11.38 -13.58 0.99
C TYR A 39 -11.07 -13.29 2.46
N LEU A 40 -11.36 -12.06 2.93
CA LEU A 40 -11.14 -11.68 4.33
C LEU A 40 -11.99 -12.52 5.29
N ALA A 41 -13.25 -12.78 4.95
CA ALA A 41 -14.13 -13.64 5.74
C ALA A 41 -13.61 -15.08 5.82
N ALA A 42 -13.10 -15.63 4.72
CA ALA A 42 -12.52 -16.98 4.67
C ALA A 42 -11.23 -17.07 5.51
N VAL A 43 -10.38 -16.01 5.50
CA VAL A 43 -9.19 -15.93 6.35
C VAL A 43 -9.59 -15.96 7.83
N ILE A 44 -10.56 -15.15 8.23
CA ILE A 44 -11.07 -15.10 9.62
C ILE A 44 -11.69 -16.43 10.05
N ALA A 45 -12.38 -17.10 9.12
CA ALA A 45 -12.93 -18.44 9.36
C ALA A 45 -11.87 -19.53 9.36
N HIS A 46 -10.60 -19.21 9.09
CA HIS A 46 -9.49 -20.16 8.93
C HIS A 46 -9.78 -21.24 7.87
N ASN A 47 -10.60 -20.91 6.87
CA ASN A 47 -11.10 -21.85 5.88
C ASN A 47 -10.89 -21.37 4.44
N PRO A 48 -9.78 -21.71 3.79
CA PRO A 48 -9.49 -21.29 2.42
C PRO A 48 -10.55 -21.71 1.39
N SER A 49 -11.30 -22.80 1.65
CA SER A 49 -12.32 -23.28 0.70
C SER A 49 -13.53 -22.35 0.57
N GLN A 50 -13.70 -21.41 1.50
CA GLN A 50 -14.78 -20.41 1.45
C GLN A 50 -14.43 -19.21 0.57
N ALA A 51 -13.15 -19.04 0.18
CA ALA A 51 -12.75 -17.97 -0.71
C ALA A 51 -12.79 -18.43 -2.19
N PRO A 52 -13.13 -17.54 -3.14
CA PRO A 52 -13.18 -17.87 -4.56
C PRO A 52 -11.76 -17.91 -5.17
N LEU A 53 -10.92 -18.83 -4.71
CA LEU A 53 -9.54 -18.96 -5.16
C LEU A 53 -9.42 -19.80 -6.44
N VAL A 54 -8.42 -19.48 -7.28
CA VAL A 54 -8.02 -20.35 -8.38
C VAL A 54 -7.14 -21.49 -7.88
N THR A 55 -7.06 -22.57 -8.65
CA THR A 55 -5.95 -23.53 -8.51
C THR A 55 -4.64 -22.82 -8.80
N GLY A 56 -3.66 -22.90 -7.89
CA GLY A 56 -2.40 -22.15 -8.03
C GLY A 56 -2.43 -20.74 -7.46
N PHE A 57 -3.45 -20.41 -6.65
CA PHE A 57 -3.46 -19.16 -5.88
C PHE A 57 -2.15 -18.90 -5.14
N ARG A 58 -1.68 -17.65 -5.16
CA ARG A 58 -0.45 -17.21 -4.49
C ARG A 58 -0.74 -16.26 -3.35
N GLN A 59 0.01 -16.41 -2.26
CA GLN A 59 -0.03 -15.47 -1.15
C GLN A 59 1.38 -15.08 -0.69
N THR A 60 1.56 -13.81 -0.38
CA THR A 60 2.74 -13.33 0.31
C THR A 60 2.36 -12.58 1.58
N GLU A 61 3.22 -12.66 2.60
CA GLU A 61 3.17 -11.87 3.82
C GLU A 61 4.50 -11.14 3.97
N ASN A 62 4.45 -9.82 4.03
CA ASN A 62 5.65 -8.99 4.04
C ASN A 62 6.65 -9.39 2.94
N ALA A 63 6.13 -9.62 1.72
CA ALA A 63 6.83 -10.05 0.52
C ALA A 63 7.48 -11.46 0.59
N VAL A 64 7.18 -12.26 1.60
CA VAL A 64 7.59 -13.66 1.70
C VAL A 64 6.42 -14.55 1.29
N ALA A 65 6.68 -15.54 0.41
CA ALA A 65 5.67 -16.50 -0.01
C ALA A 65 5.19 -17.36 1.16
N VAL A 66 3.87 -17.50 1.29
CA VAL A 66 3.23 -18.28 2.36
C VAL A 66 2.30 -19.32 1.72
N PRO A 67 2.37 -20.59 2.14
CA PRO A 67 1.46 -21.61 1.63
C PRO A 67 0.02 -21.32 2.04
N LEU A 68 -0.92 -21.74 1.21
CA LEU A 68 -2.35 -21.60 1.50
C LEU A 68 -2.70 -22.28 2.84
N GLY A 69 -3.45 -21.58 3.68
CA GLY A 69 -3.76 -22.02 5.05
C GLY A 69 -2.65 -21.75 6.07
N GLY A 70 -1.50 -21.16 5.65
CA GLY A 70 -0.43 -20.72 6.53
C GLY A 70 -0.54 -19.22 6.89
N GLY A 71 0.36 -18.73 7.76
CA GLY A 71 0.45 -17.33 8.14
C GLY A 71 -0.88 -16.76 8.66
N VAL A 72 -1.36 -15.68 8.03
CA VAL A 72 -2.60 -14.97 8.42
C VAL A 72 -3.83 -15.87 8.48
N TRP A 73 -3.88 -16.96 7.71
CA TRP A 73 -4.94 -17.96 7.82
C TRP A 73 -5.00 -18.67 9.17
N LYS A 74 -3.95 -18.55 9.98
CA LYS A 74 -3.89 -19.14 11.32
C LYS A 74 -4.01 -18.10 12.43
N THR A 75 -3.67 -16.85 12.12
CA THR A 75 -3.52 -15.81 13.16
C THR A 75 -4.64 -14.79 13.18
N VAL A 76 -5.21 -14.43 12.02
CA VAL A 76 -6.26 -13.40 11.95
C VAL A 76 -7.59 -13.95 12.44
N THR A 77 -8.17 -13.27 13.45
CA THR A 77 -9.41 -13.68 14.11
C THR A 77 -10.56 -12.70 13.87
N GLY A 78 -10.28 -11.53 13.32
CA GLY A 78 -11.30 -10.51 13.08
C GLY A 78 -10.79 -9.30 12.31
N LEU A 79 -11.71 -8.45 11.87
CA LEU A 79 -11.41 -7.12 11.36
C LEU A 79 -11.56 -6.12 12.51
N GLY A 80 -10.51 -5.33 12.73
CA GLY A 80 -10.49 -4.31 13.76
C GLY A 80 -11.36 -3.07 13.42
N LYS A 81 -11.23 -2.03 14.23
CA LYS A 81 -12.07 -0.83 14.14
C LYS A 81 -11.93 -0.04 12.84
N LEU A 82 -10.73 0.00 12.26
CA LEU A 82 -10.49 0.68 10.99
C LEU A 82 -10.57 -0.31 9.84
N GLN A 83 -11.47 -0.03 8.91
CA GLN A 83 -11.67 -0.83 7.69
C GLN A 83 -11.87 0.09 6.50
N ARG A 84 -10.96 0.04 5.53
CA ARG A 84 -11.06 0.75 4.25
C ARG A 84 -10.91 -0.23 3.11
N ARG A 85 -11.70 -0.03 2.07
CA ARG A 85 -11.69 -0.87 0.87
C ARG A 85 -11.62 0.01 -0.35
N TYR A 86 -10.61 -0.21 -1.17
CA TYR A 86 -10.40 0.49 -2.43
C TYR A 86 -10.32 -0.53 -3.55
N VAL A 87 -10.83 -0.17 -4.72
CA VAL A 87 -10.94 -1.09 -5.84
C VAL A 87 -10.54 -0.43 -7.14
N ASP A 88 -9.89 -1.20 -8.00
CA ASP A 88 -9.42 -0.78 -9.32
C ASP A 88 -9.95 -1.74 -10.39
N PRO A 89 -11.09 -1.43 -11.00
CA PRO A 89 -11.65 -2.28 -12.06
C PRO A 89 -10.77 -2.38 -13.30
N VAL A 90 -9.90 -1.40 -13.55
CA VAL A 90 -9.00 -1.41 -14.71
C VAL A 90 -7.92 -2.48 -14.57
N SER A 91 -7.38 -2.64 -13.37
CA SER A 91 -6.36 -3.65 -13.08
C SER A 91 -6.92 -4.98 -12.55
N GLY A 92 -8.23 -5.05 -12.28
CA GLY A 92 -8.86 -6.22 -11.66
C GLY A 92 -8.41 -6.44 -10.22
N GLN A 93 -8.11 -5.38 -9.48
CA GLN A 93 -7.57 -5.50 -8.12
C GLN A 93 -8.43 -4.78 -7.09
N ALA A 94 -8.44 -5.34 -5.89
CA ALA A 94 -9.06 -4.74 -4.72
C ALA A 94 -8.10 -4.82 -3.54
N ALA A 95 -8.20 -3.84 -2.63
CA ALA A 95 -7.40 -3.88 -1.42
C ALA A 95 -8.14 -3.34 -0.19
N TYR A 96 -7.76 -3.89 0.94
CA TYR A 96 -8.15 -3.48 2.28
C TYR A 96 -6.97 -2.78 2.94
N PHE A 97 -7.25 -1.68 3.63
CA PHE A 97 -6.33 -1.02 4.55
C PHE A 97 -7.01 -0.84 5.89
N GLY A 98 -6.35 -1.22 6.95
CA GLY A 98 -6.91 -1.05 8.28
C GLY A 98 -6.20 -1.84 9.36
N VAL A 99 -6.99 -2.26 10.34
CA VAL A 99 -6.53 -3.08 11.46
C VAL A 99 -7.20 -4.44 11.37
N VAL A 100 -6.46 -5.48 11.67
CA VAL A 100 -7.00 -6.83 11.90
C VAL A 100 -6.67 -7.28 13.32
N ASP A 101 -7.51 -8.13 13.88
CA ASP A 101 -7.31 -8.73 15.18
C ASP A 101 -6.61 -10.09 15.03
N GLU A 102 -5.61 -10.36 15.84
CA GLU A 102 -4.86 -11.63 15.94
C GLU A 102 -4.95 -12.15 17.39
N GLY A 103 -6.11 -12.68 17.77
CA GLY A 103 -6.38 -13.10 19.15
C GLY A 103 -6.43 -11.89 20.09
N THR A 104 -5.45 -11.77 20.98
CA THR A 104 -5.34 -10.67 21.97
C THR A 104 -4.54 -9.47 21.44
N THR A 105 -3.98 -9.56 20.24
CA THR A 105 -3.19 -8.50 19.62
C THR A 105 -3.85 -8.03 18.33
N SER A 106 -3.31 -7.00 17.73
CA SER A 106 -3.77 -6.51 16.43
C SER A 106 -2.60 -6.21 15.52
N ALA A 107 -2.87 -6.11 14.21
CA ALA A 107 -1.92 -5.68 13.21
C ALA A 107 -2.49 -4.55 12.36
N VAL A 108 -1.67 -3.57 11.98
CA VAL A 108 -1.97 -2.62 10.91
C VAL A 108 -1.62 -3.30 9.60
N VAL A 109 -2.58 -3.34 8.68
CA VAL A 109 -2.41 -4.14 7.47
C VAL A 109 -2.84 -3.41 6.20
N THR A 110 -2.18 -3.78 5.10
CA THR A 110 -2.72 -3.71 3.75
C THR A 110 -2.89 -5.12 3.23
N VAL A 111 -4.06 -5.42 2.68
CA VAL A 111 -4.32 -6.68 1.98
C VAL A 111 -4.72 -6.35 0.55
N ARG A 112 -3.99 -6.83 -0.43
CA ARG A 112 -4.32 -6.68 -1.84
C ARG A 112 -4.70 -8.04 -2.42
N VAL A 113 -5.77 -8.10 -3.21
CA VAL A 113 -6.15 -9.26 -4.01
C VAL A 113 -6.20 -8.90 -5.48
N ARG A 114 -5.82 -9.84 -6.34
CA ARG A 114 -6.02 -9.78 -7.79
C ARG A 114 -7.11 -10.75 -8.17
N VAL A 115 -8.04 -10.30 -9.00
CA VAL A 115 -9.19 -11.06 -9.44
C VAL A 115 -9.16 -11.19 -10.96
N GLU A 116 -9.19 -12.44 -11.43
CA GLU A 116 -9.32 -12.78 -12.84
C GLU A 116 -10.48 -13.79 -12.96
N ASP A 117 -11.34 -13.62 -13.93
CA ASP A 117 -12.52 -14.47 -14.12
C ASP A 117 -13.33 -14.68 -12.83
N ARG A 118 -13.50 -13.62 -12.05
CA ARG A 118 -14.21 -13.60 -10.76
C ARG A 118 -13.58 -14.49 -9.67
N LYS A 119 -12.36 -14.96 -9.87
CA LYS A 119 -11.60 -15.73 -8.89
C LYS A 119 -10.31 -14.99 -8.50
N ILE A 120 -9.88 -15.22 -7.29
CA ILE A 120 -8.67 -14.58 -6.75
C ILE A 120 -7.47 -15.43 -7.16
N THR A 121 -6.52 -14.80 -7.86
CA THR A 121 -5.26 -15.40 -8.30
C THR A 121 -4.13 -15.11 -7.33
N GLU A 122 -4.17 -13.96 -6.66
CA GLU A 122 -3.10 -13.49 -5.79
C GLU A 122 -3.65 -12.77 -4.57
N ALA A 123 -2.95 -12.90 -3.44
CA ALA A 123 -3.11 -12.03 -2.27
C ALA A 123 -1.74 -11.58 -1.76
N GLU A 124 -1.64 -10.33 -1.38
CA GLU A 124 -0.45 -9.75 -0.76
C GLU A 124 -0.84 -9.08 0.55
N TRP A 125 -0.18 -9.48 1.62
CA TRP A 125 -0.34 -8.92 2.94
C TRP A 125 0.90 -8.14 3.34
N TYR A 126 0.69 -6.90 3.74
CA TYR A 126 1.67 -6.08 4.46
C TYR A 126 1.18 -5.96 5.88
N LEU A 127 1.97 -6.42 6.83
CA LEU A 127 1.59 -6.50 8.23
C LEU A 127 2.64 -5.80 9.09
N ALA A 128 2.17 -4.92 9.94
CA ALA A 128 2.95 -4.34 11.03
C ALA A 128 2.29 -4.74 12.35
N ARG A 129 3.04 -5.35 13.24
CA ARG A 129 2.60 -5.85 14.55
C ARG A 129 3.32 -5.13 15.68
N PRO A 130 2.75 -5.07 16.89
CA PRO A 130 3.48 -4.60 18.05
C PRO A 130 4.71 -5.50 18.28
N GLY A 131 5.87 -4.90 18.48
CA GLY A 131 7.12 -5.63 18.70
C GLY A 131 7.90 -6.03 17.45
N ASP A 132 7.37 -5.76 16.25
CA ASP A 132 8.15 -5.92 15.01
C ASP A 132 9.40 -5.03 15.04
N PRO A 133 10.47 -5.41 14.34
CA PRO A 133 11.64 -4.54 14.20
C PRO A 133 11.25 -3.18 13.59
N GLY A 134 11.79 -2.10 14.13
CA GLY A 134 11.63 -0.75 13.61
C GLY A 134 12.80 -0.30 12.76
N LEU A 135 12.77 0.97 12.32
CA LEU A 135 13.81 1.58 11.49
C LEU A 135 15.22 1.48 12.11
N ASN A 136 15.32 1.44 13.42
CA ASN A 136 16.59 1.32 14.16
C ASN A 136 16.94 -0.13 14.56
N GLY A 137 16.28 -1.10 13.94
CA GLY A 137 16.46 -2.52 14.23
C GLY A 137 15.57 -3.04 15.38
N PRO A 138 15.85 -4.24 15.90
CA PRO A 138 15.09 -4.82 17.00
C PRO A 138 15.30 -4.02 18.30
N ALA A 139 14.29 -4.02 19.17
CA ALA A 139 14.40 -3.44 20.50
C ALA A 139 15.55 -4.11 21.28
N GLN A 140 16.37 -3.30 21.92
CA GLN A 140 17.39 -3.81 22.84
C GLN A 140 16.71 -4.34 24.12
N PRO A 141 17.27 -5.35 24.79
CA PRO A 141 16.72 -5.85 26.05
C PRO A 141 16.50 -4.69 27.04
N GLY A 142 15.28 -4.52 27.52
CA GLY A 142 14.88 -3.42 28.40
C GLY A 142 14.69 -2.04 27.73
N GLY A 143 14.84 -1.95 26.42
CA GLY A 143 14.58 -0.74 25.66
C GLY A 143 13.09 -0.54 25.29
N ALA A 144 12.71 0.68 24.96
CA ALA A 144 11.39 0.98 24.43
C ALA A 144 11.16 0.27 23.07
N PRO A 145 9.93 -0.08 22.72
CA PRO A 145 9.60 -0.59 21.38
C PRO A 145 10.14 0.33 20.30
N VAL A 146 10.81 -0.23 19.31
CA VAL A 146 11.50 0.54 18.26
C VAL A 146 10.63 0.71 17.02
N ASN A 147 9.59 -0.10 16.87
CA ASN A 147 8.64 0.03 15.78
C ASN A 147 7.60 1.11 16.09
N LEU A 148 7.24 1.83 15.05
CA LEU A 148 6.08 2.71 15.09
C LEU A 148 4.83 1.81 14.99
N PHE A 149 3.95 1.90 15.99
CA PHE A 149 2.70 1.13 15.98
C PHE A 149 1.66 1.83 16.86
N ASN A 150 0.62 2.36 16.24
CA ASN A 150 -0.47 3.05 16.94
C ASN A 150 -1.82 2.89 16.20
N PRO A 151 -2.46 1.72 16.29
CA PRO A 151 -3.70 1.45 15.61
C PRO A 151 -4.86 2.34 16.10
N GLU A 152 -4.83 2.80 17.34
CA GLU A 152 -5.84 3.71 17.89
C GLU A 152 -5.78 5.09 17.22
N TYR A 153 -4.59 5.65 17.07
CA TYR A 153 -4.41 6.90 16.34
C TYR A 153 -4.84 6.76 14.87
N LEU A 154 -4.50 5.63 14.24
CA LEU A 154 -4.92 5.35 12.87
C LEU A 154 -6.44 5.27 12.75
N ALA A 155 -7.11 4.63 13.71
CA ALA A 155 -8.57 4.53 13.72
C ALA A 155 -9.25 5.89 13.97
N ALA A 156 -8.60 6.78 14.73
CA ALA A 156 -9.08 8.15 14.97
C ALA A 156 -8.79 9.10 13.80
N ASN A 157 -7.77 8.81 12.99
CA ASN A 157 -7.34 9.63 11.85
C ASN A 157 -7.26 8.77 10.56
N PRO A 158 -8.37 8.17 10.12
CA PRO A 158 -8.36 7.21 9.02
C PRO A 158 -8.17 7.88 7.66
N PRO A 159 -7.67 7.15 6.65
CA PRO A 159 -7.79 7.61 5.27
C PRO A 159 -9.26 7.79 4.90
N PRO A 160 -9.57 8.75 3.99
CA PRO A 160 -10.95 9.06 3.66
C PRO A 160 -11.66 7.87 3.02
N GLN A 161 -12.93 7.71 3.35
CA GLN A 161 -13.86 6.87 2.61
C GLN A 161 -14.84 7.78 1.89
N ARG A 162 -14.51 8.10 0.64
CA ARG A 162 -15.25 9.08 -0.17
C ARG A 162 -15.47 8.57 -1.58
N VAL A 163 -16.45 9.15 -2.23
CA VAL A 163 -16.65 9.08 -3.68
C VAL A 163 -16.45 10.47 -4.25
N VAL A 164 -15.38 10.66 -5.01
CA VAL A 164 -15.10 11.94 -5.69
C VAL A 164 -16.10 12.09 -6.86
N PRO A 165 -16.80 13.23 -6.94
CA PRO A 165 -17.71 13.48 -8.06
C PRO A 165 -16.99 13.33 -9.42
N PRO A 166 -17.62 12.75 -10.46
CA PRO A 166 -16.95 12.46 -11.73
C PRO A 166 -16.19 13.66 -12.34
N ALA A 167 -16.76 14.86 -12.26
CA ALA A 167 -16.14 16.08 -12.78
C ALA A 167 -14.90 16.56 -11.99
N GLN A 168 -14.68 16.04 -10.78
CA GLN A 168 -13.56 16.40 -9.90
C GLN A 168 -12.52 15.28 -9.80
N ARG A 169 -12.76 14.13 -10.45
CA ARG A 169 -11.82 13.00 -10.40
C ARG A 169 -10.52 13.36 -11.10
N THR A 170 -9.42 13.11 -10.44
CA THR A 170 -8.10 13.13 -11.05
C THR A 170 -7.97 11.92 -11.97
N PRO A 171 -7.65 12.09 -13.26
CA PRO A 171 -7.49 10.97 -14.20
C PRO A 171 -6.40 10.00 -13.74
N ARG A 172 -6.54 8.72 -14.06
CA ARG A 172 -5.61 7.64 -13.68
C ARG A 172 -4.14 7.96 -13.97
N ALA A 173 -3.83 8.45 -15.17
CA ALA A 173 -2.47 8.82 -15.54
C ALA A 173 -1.88 9.90 -14.63
N SER A 174 -2.69 10.89 -14.24
CA SER A 174 -2.29 11.95 -13.31
C SER A 174 -2.12 11.41 -11.89
N LEU A 175 -3.01 10.54 -11.42
CA LEU A 175 -2.86 9.87 -10.11
C LEU A 175 -1.52 9.12 -10.03
N LEU A 176 -1.16 8.38 -11.07
CA LEU A 176 0.12 7.67 -11.16
C LEU A 176 1.31 8.63 -11.19
N ALA A 177 1.26 9.71 -11.98
CA ALA A 177 2.33 10.69 -12.06
C ALA A 177 2.54 11.42 -10.72
N ILE A 178 1.45 11.82 -10.04
CA ILE A 178 1.49 12.47 -8.74
C ILE A 178 2.11 11.52 -7.70
N THR A 179 1.68 10.26 -7.65
CA THR A 179 2.26 9.27 -6.74
C THR A 179 3.73 9.01 -7.04
N ASN A 180 4.10 8.93 -8.32
CA ASN A 180 5.49 8.74 -8.75
C ASN A 180 6.39 9.90 -8.33
N SER A 181 5.88 11.14 -8.34
CA SER A 181 6.67 12.31 -7.93
C SER A 181 7.21 12.19 -6.50
N TYR A 182 6.48 11.48 -5.62
CA TYR A 182 6.95 11.20 -4.26
C TYR A 182 8.20 10.31 -4.25
N PHE A 183 8.19 9.24 -5.03
CA PHE A 183 9.34 8.35 -5.16
C PHE A 183 10.51 8.99 -5.91
N ASP A 184 10.21 9.87 -6.87
CA ASP A 184 11.23 10.67 -7.56
C ASP A 184 11.90 11.64 -6.58
N GLY A 185 11.11 12.30 -5.73
CA GLY A 185 11.63 13.18 -4.68
C GLY A 185 12.52 12.45 -3.68
N ILE A 186 12.17 11.24 -3.26
CA ILE A 186 13.03 10.40 -2.41
C ILE A 186 14.35 10.08 -3.12
N THR A 187 14.29 9.67 -4.39
CA THR A 187 15.48 9.32 -5.18
C THR A 187 16.38 10.54 -5.45
N ALA A 188 15.77 11.68 -5.75
CA ALA A 188 16.49 12.94 -5.97
C ALA A 188 16.98 13.60 -4.68
N HIS A 189 16.55 13.12 -3.52
CA HIS A 189 16.74 13.81 -2.22
C HIS A 189 16.18 15.25 -2.21
N ASP A 190 15.14 15.47 -3.00
CA ASP A 190 14.53 16.78 -3.19
C ASP A 190 13.00 16.72 -3.06
N GLY A 191 12.46 17.26 -1.98
CA GLY A 191 11.02 17.32 -1.76
C GLY A 191 10.30 18.33 -2.66
N THR A 192 11.00 19.22 -3.34
CA THR A 192 10.38 20.27 -4.18
C THR A 192 9.77 19.73 -5.46
N VAL A 193 10.22 18.54 -5.92
CA VAL A 193 9.68 17.86 -7.11
C VAL A 193 8.37 17.13 -6.81
N VAL A 194 7.99 17.01 -5.54
CA VAL A 194 6.80 16.26 -5.13
C VAL A 194 5.55 17.10 -5.26
N LEU A 195 4.55 16.57 -5.95
CA LEU A 195 3.25 17.19 -6.09
C LEU A 195 2.39 16.95 -4.84
N ALA A 196 2.68 17.71 -3.78
CA ALA A 196 1.99 17.63 -2.50
C ALA A 196 1.36 18.96 -2.08
N HIS A 197 0.29 18.90 -1.29
CA HIS A 197 -0.28 20.08 -0.64
C HIS A 197 0.63 20.56 0.50
N PRO A 198 0.66 21.84 0.79
CA PRO A 198 1.18 22.34 2.08
C PRO A 198 0.42 21.65 3.22
N GLY A 199 1.14 21.19 4.24
CA GLY A 199 0.56 20.42 5.34
C GLY A 199 0.20 18.97 5.01
N CYS A 200 0.72 18.42 3.91
CA CYS A 200 0.61 17.01 3.60
C CYS A 200 1.10 16.16 4.78
N SER A 201 0.29 15.19 5.22
CA SER A 201 0.63 14.34 6.36
C SER A 201 1.10 12.95 5.92
N ARG A 202 1.95 12.31 6.75
CA ARG A 202 2.37 10.93 6.60
C ARG A 202 2.18 10.17 7.90
N ILE A 203 1.47 9.05 7.82
CA ILE A 203 1.13 8.18 8.95
C ILE A 203 1.69 6.80 8.64
N GLU A 204 2.64 6.32 9.46
CA GLU A 204 3.28 5.03 9.33
C GLU A 204 2.84 4.11 10.45
N ASN A 205 2.27 2.95 10.14
CA ASN A 205 1.73 1.99 11.11
C ASN A 205 0.87 2.66 12.20
N GLY A 206 0.11 3.68 11.81
CA GLY A 206 -0.71 4.46 12.73
C GLY A 206 -0.01 5.60 13.46
N THR A 207 1.29 5.80 13.29
CA THR A 207 2.03 6.89 13.92
C THR A 207 2.21 8.06 12.97
N LEU A 208 1.82 9.27 13.40
CA LEU A 208 2.02 10.49 12.62
C LEU A 208 3.51 10.81 12.53
N MET A 209 4.02 10.87 11.30
CA MET A 209 5.42 11.14 10.98
C MET A 209 5.73 12.61 10.66
N THR A 210 4.69 13.41 10.49
CA THR A 210 4.74 14.82 10.06
C THR A 210 4.18 15.74 11.14
N GLY A 211 4.47 17.04 11.08
CA GLY A 211 3.89 18.04 12.00
C GLY A 211 4.41 18.03 13.44
N GLY A 212 5.32 17.14 13.78
CA GLY A 212 6.01 17.14 15.07
C GLY A 212 7.34 17.88 15.01
N ARG A 213 7.75 18.57 16.08
CA ARG A 213 9.14 19.06 16.26
C ARG A 213 10.09 17.86 16.13
N ARG A 214 10.52 17.51 14.93
CA ARG A 214 11.69 16.67 14.75
C ARG A 214 12.92 17.53 15.03
N GLY A 215 13.43 17.46 16.27
CA GLY A 215 14.82 17.74 16.52
C GLY A 215 15.63 16.88 15.57
N GLY A 216 16.48 17.51 14.74
CA GLY A 216 17.25 16.85 13.70
C GLY A 216 18.05 15.66 14.19
N GLY A 217 18.20 14.67 13.31
CA GLY A 217 19.24 13.66 13.39
C GLY A 217 18.93 12.50 14.31
N GLY A 218 18.88 11.33 13.72
CA GLY A 218 18.75 10.03 14.34
C GLY A 218 19.41 9.87 15.70
N GLY A 219 18.63 9.38 16.63
CA GLY A 219 19.05 9.06 17.96
C GLY A 219 17.90 9.30 18.92
N ALA A 220 17.24 8.23 19.35
CA ALA A 220 16.39 8.27 20.53
C ALA A 220 17.21 8.80 21.71
N ARG A 221 17.10 10.11 21.96
CA ARG A 221 17.53 10.62 23.26
C ARG A 221 16.40 10.35 24.22
N GLY A 222 16.72 9.53 25.23
CA GLY A 222 15.82 9.08 26.27
C GLY A 222 15.01 10.21 26.90
N ALA A 223 13.75 9.94 27.13
CA ALA A 223 12.94 10.64 28.09
C ALA A 223 13.64 10.56 29.44
N GLY A 224 14.05 11.70 30.00
CA GLY A 224 14.59 11.72 31.35
C GLY A 224 15.62 12.81 31.61
N ALA A 225 15.28 14.06 31.36
CA ALA A 225 15.86 15.16 32.09
C ALA A 225 14.71 16.06 32.54
N GLN A 226 14.32 15.89 33.76
CA GLN A 226 13.44 16.81 34.46
C GLN A 226 14.18 18.15 34.57
N PRO A 227 13.58 19.30 34.17
CA PRO A 227 14.23 20.59 34.34
C PRO A 227 14.45 20.86 35.83
N PRO A 228 15.52 21.49 36.20
CA PRO A 228 15.78 21.83 37.60
C PRO A 228 14.61 22.65 38.15
N ALA A 229 14.16 22.28 39.34
CA ALA A 229 13.10 22.98 40.06
C ALA A 229 13.48 24.43 40.25
N GLY A 230 12.71 25.38 39.66
CA GLY A 230 12.91 26.81 39.81
C GLY A 230 13.07 27.60 38.51
N ALA A 231 13.10 26.99 37.34
CA ALA A 231 13.12 27.75 36.09
C ALA A 231 11.68 28.21 35.76
N ALA A 232 11.51 29.53 35.59
CA ALA A 232 10.29 30.14 35.13
C ALA A 232 9.88 29.49 33.77
N PRO A 233 8.59 29.22 33.51
CA PRO A 233 8.14 28.67 32.23
C PRO A 233 8.56 29.65 31.12
N ALA A 234 9.32 29.12 30.14
CA ALA A 234 9.60 29.86 28.94
C ALA A 234 8.27 30.26 28.26
N PRO A 235 8.15 31.49 27.74
CA PRO A 235 6.95 31.87 27.02
C PRO A 235 6.64 30.89 25.93
N ALA A 236 5.37 30.43 25.86
CA ALA A 236 4.91 29.53 24.84
C ALA A 236 5.34 30.08 23.46
N ALA A 237 6.22 29.34 22.78
CA ALA A 237 6.62 29.70 21.42
C ALA A 237 5.35 29.82 20.57
N ALA A 238 5.18 30.94 19.88
CA ALA A 238 4.09 31.12 18.94
C ALA A 238 4.02 29.94 17.99
N PRO A 239 2.80 29.45 17.62
CA PRO A 239 2.65 28.37 16.68
C PRO A 239 3.43 28.75 15.41
N GLN A 240 4.47 27.97 15.10
CA GLN A 240 5.14 28.12 13.80
C GLN A 240 4.13 27.69 12.74
N PRO A 241 4.00 28.45 11.64
CA PRO A 241 3.19 28.01 10.52
C PRO A 241 3.66 26.62 10.08
N PRO A 242 2.73 25.71 9.73
CA PRO A 242 3.11 24.39 9.23
C PRO A 242 4.09 24.55 8.08
N SER A 243 5.20 23.81 8.11
CA SER A 243 6.16 23.81 7.00
C SER A 243 5.44 23.40 5.72
N ALA A 244 5.63 24.14 4.65
CA ALA A 244 5.10 23.76 3.36
C ALA A 244 5.65 22.37 3.00
N ASN A 245 4.77 21.39 2.70
CA ASN A 245 5.12 20.00 2.33
C ASN A 245 5.71 19.15 3.46
N ASP A 246 5.00 19.02 4.56
CA ASP A 246 5.45 18.19 5.70
C ASP A 246 5.72 16.72 5.32
N CYS A 247 4.95 16.12 4.40
CA CYS A 247 5.16 14.72 4.00
C CYS A 247 6.46 14.47 3.22
N VAL A 248 7.14 15.52 2.78
CA VAL A 248 8.45 15.46 2.10
C VAL A 248 9.60 15.97 2.97
N ALA A 249 9.30 16.35 4.22
CA ALA A 249 10.31 16.81 5.15
C ALA A 249 11.38 15.74 5.39
N GLY A 250 12.64 16.14 5.30
CA GLY A 250 13.77 15.24 5.54
C GLY A 250 14.25 14.44 4.35
N PHE A 251 13.69 14.60 3.15
CA PHE A 251 14.14 13.87 1.96
C PHE A 251 15.63 14.03 1.67
N ALA A 252 16.17 15.24 1.87
CA ALA A 252 17.60 15.51 1.71
C ALA A 252 18.52 14.60 2.56
N ASN A 253 18.01 14.07 3.67
CA ASN A 253 18.79 13.29 4.63
C ASN A 253 18.45 11.77 4.58
N LEU A 254 17.63 11.33 3.64
CA LEU A 254 17.27 9.90 3.55
C LEU A 254 18.48 9.08 3.11
N ASN A 255 18.68 7.95 3.78
CA ASN A 255 19.69 6.96 3.40
C ASN A 255 19.13 5.98 2.33
N ILE A 256 18.55 6.53 1.28
CA ILE A 256 17.99 5.80 0.15
C ILE A 256 18.69 6.30 -1.09
N GLN A 257 19.31 5.42 -1.85
CA GLN A 257 19.97 5.76 -3.11
C GLN A 257 18.97 5.81 -4.27
N LEU A 258 18.03 4.88 -4.29
CA LEU A 258 17.09 4.72 -5.38
C LEU A 258 15.80 4.07 -4.88
N VAL A 259 14.68 4.55 -5.37
CA VAL A 259 13.38 3.86 -5.26
C VAL A 259 13.12 3.11 -6.57
N SER A 260 13.23 1.79 -6.52
CA SER A 260 13.10 0.91 -7.68
C SER A 260 11.90 -0.04 -7.56
N ALA A 261 11.66 -0.82 -8.61
CA ALA A 261 10.56 -1.81 -8.68
C ALA A 261 9.20 -1.24 -8.22
N ARG A 262 8.91 0.00 -8.62
CA ARG A 262 7.69 0.70 -8.25
C ARG A 262 6.47 0.01 -8.86
N ARG A 263 5.47 -0.26 -8.05
CA ARG A 263 4.20 -0.84 -8.47
C ARG A 263 3.05 -0.02 -7.90
N PHE A 264 1.98 0.06 -8.68
CA PHE A 264 0.75 0.76 -8.31
C PHE A 264 -0.44 -0.20 -8.48
N PRO A 265 -0.55 -1.19 -7.58
CA PRO A 265 -1.50 -2.28 -7.77
C PRO A 265 -2.97 -1.84 -7.73
N VAL A 266 -3.30 -0.79 -7.01
CA VAL A 266 -4.66 -0.24 -6.97
C VAL A 266 -4.62 1.26 -7.23
N VAL A 267 -5.34 1.69 -8.27
CA VAL A 267 -5.58 3.10 -8.58
C VAL A 267 -7.09 3.31 -8.59
N ASP A 268 -7.62 3.77 -7.47
CA ASP A 268 -9.05 4.03 -7.31
C ASP A 268 -9.36 5.48 -7.64
N GLU A 269 -9.71 5.74 -8.91
CA GLU A 269 -10.06 7.09 -9.40
C GLU A 269 -11.31 7.66 -8.70
N GLU A 270 -12.23 6.77 -8.30
CA GLU A 270 -13.45 7.19 -7.61
C GLU A 270 -13.18 7.68 -6.19
N ALA A 271 -12.22 7.09 -5.51
CA ALA A 271 -11.81 7.50 -4.17
C ALA A 271 -10.71 8.58 -4.19
N GLY A 272 -10.00 8.75 -5.30
CA GLY A 272 -8.79 9.56 -5.40
C GLY A 272 -7.63 8.96 -4.59
N ILE A 273 -7.48 7.63 -4.64
CA ILE A 273 -6.55 6.85 -3.83
C ILE A 273 -5.65 6.00 -4.72
N VAL A 274 -4.36 5.96 -4.39
CA VAL A 274 -3.39 5.06 -5.02
C VAL A 274 -2.70 4.22 -3.97
N LEU A 275 -2.71 2.91 -4.13
CA LEU A 275 -1.82 2.00 -3.41
C LEU A 275 -0.52 1.88 -4.19
N ALA A 276 0.59 2.17 -3.55
CA ALA A 276 1.91 2.01 -4.12
C ALA A 276 2.80 1.14 -3.24
N THR A 277 3.73 0.46 -3.86
CA THR A 277 4.80 -0.29 -3.23
C THR A 277 6.06 -0.19 -4.09
N ALA A 278 7.23 -0.29 -3.47
CA ALA A 278 8.50 -0.19 -4.16
C ALA A 278 9.62 -0.85 -3.33
N VAL A 279 10.82 -0.87 -3.86
CA VAL A 279 12.02 -1.31 -3.16
C VAL A 279 12.92 -0.10 -2.93
N PHE A 280 13.22 0.19 -1.67
CA PHE A 280 14.19 1.22 -1.28
C PHE A 280 15.60 0.62 -1.28
N LEU A 281 16.37 0.99 -2.27
CA LEU A 281 17.79 0.63 -2.31
C LEU A 281 18.58 1.62 -1.45
N ARG A 282 19.25 1.10 -0.44
CA ARG A 282 20.07 1.89 0.47
C ARG A 282 21.40 2.28 -0.19
N ARG A 283 22.04 3.36 0.30
CA ARG A 283 23.37 3.72 -0.12
C ARG A 283 24.37 2.58 0.18
N PRO A 284 25.38 2.36 -0.64
CA PRO A 284 26.42 1.37 -0.38
C PRO A 284 27.01 1.53 1.03
N GLY A 285 27.23 0.42 1.72
CA GLY A 285 27.74 0.42 3.11
C GLY A 285 26.71 0.77 4.19
N SER A 286 25.45 1.04 3.83
CA SER A 286 24.41 1.27 4.81
C SER A 286 24.05 0.01 5.58
N THR A 287 24.01 0.13 6.90
CA THR A 287 23.52 -0.89 7.83
C THR A 287 22.05 -0.68 8.21
N ALA A 288 21.40 0.34 7.66
CA ALA A 288 19.99 0.63 7.96
C ALA A 288 19.10 -0.54 7.54
N PRO A 289 18.09 -0.90 8.35
CA PRO A 289 17.16 -1.97 8.02
C PRO A 289 16.49 -1.73 6.65
N ARG A 290 16.23 -2.80 5.94
CA ARG A 290 15.39 -2.78 4.76
C ARG A 290 13.95 -2.59 5.18
N ASN A 291 13.09 -2.22 4.24
CA ASN A 291 11.67 -2.13 4.51
C ASN A 291 10.86 -2.80 3.40
N VAL A 292 9.77 -3.40 3.84
CA VAL A 292 8.67 -3.86 2.98
C VAL A 292 7.48 -3.00 3.34
N PHE A 293 6.89 -2.36 2.36
CA PHE A 293 5.85 -1.39 2.63
C PHE A 293 4.76 -1.37 1.57
N SER A 294 3.62 -0.93 2.00
CA SER A 294 2.53 -0.44 1.17
C SER A 294 2.22 0.99 1.58
N GLU A 295 2.17 1.89 0.63
CA GLU A 295 1.80 3.29 0.86
C GLU A 295 0.52 3.64 0.12
N TRP A 296 -0.40 4.26 0.84
CA TRP A 296 -1.69 4.73 0.36
C TRP A 296 -1.68 6.23 0.21
N PHE A 297 -1.67 6.69 -1.02
CA PHE A 297 -1.66 8.11 -1.36
C PHE A 297 -3.08 8.62 -1.51
N VAL A 298 -3.47 9.55 -0.67
CA VAL A 298 -4.70 10.32 -0.81
C VAL A 298 -4.42 11.52 -1.67
N ILE A 299 -5.01 11.53 -2.86
CA ILE A 299 -4.81 12.59 -3.84
C ILE A 299 -6.09 13.42 -3.95
N ASP A 300 -5.91 14.72 -3.87
CA ASP A 300 -6.97 15.71 -3.88
C ASP A 300 -6.51 16.93 -4.65
N GLU A 301 -7.36 17.47 -5.51
CA GLU A 301 -7.02 18.63 -6.34
C GLU A 301 -5.65 18.53 -7.04
N GLY A 302 -5.34 17.33 -7.55
CA GLY A 302 -4.08 17.08 -8.27
C GLY A 302 -2.81 17.04 -7.42
N LYS A 303 -2.92 16.90 -6.08
CA LYS A 303 -1.78 16.84 -5.16
C LYS A 303 -1.99 15.82 -4.05
N ILE A 304 -0.89 15.33 -3.49
CA ILE A 304 -0.91 14.44 -2.33
C ILE A 304 -1.37 15.21 -1.09
N ARG A 305 -2.46 14.78 -0.48
CA ARG A 305 -2.99 15.33 0.77
C ARG A 305 -2.44 14.62 1.99
N SER A 306 -2.35 13.29 1.91
CA SER A 306 -1.82 12.47 3.00
C SER A 306 -1.33 11.13 2.46
N ILE A 307 -0.45 10.49 3.22
CA ILE A 307 0.11 9.17 2.93
C ILE A 307 -0.08 8.31 4.18
N TYR A 308 -0.62 7.10 3.99
CA TYR A 308 -0.75 6.09 5.04
C TYR A 308 0.06 4.87 4.67
N SER A 309 0.71 4.22 5.61
CA SER A 309 1.48 3.03 5.30
C SER A 309 1.30 1.91 6.32
N ALA A 310 1.33 0.68 5.82
CA ALA A 310 1.71 -0.50 6.58
C ALA A 310 3.14 -0.85 6.17
N MET A 311 4.05 -0.83 7.14
CA MET A 311 5.48 -0.96 6.91
C MET A 311 6.11 -1.95 7.88
N PHE A 312 6.90 -2.85 7.34
CA PHE A 312 7.66 -3.86 8.07
C PHE A 312 9.15 -3.70 7.79
N TYR A 313 9.96 -3.84 8.80
CA TYR A 313 11.42 -3.76 8.71
C TYR A 313 12.02 -5.14 8.96
N PRO A 314 12.28 -5.93 7.91
CA PRO A 314 12.86 -7.26 8.09
C PRO A 314 14.24 -7.16 8.71
N PRO A 315 14.65 -8.16 9.53
CA PRO A 315 16.02 -8.30 9.99
C PRO A 315 17.03 -8.24 8.86
N GLY A 316 18.21 -7.70 9.12
CA GLY A 316 19.21 -7.39 8.09
C GLY A 316 19.81 -8.59 7.38
N ASP A 317 19.69 -9.78 7.95
CA ASP A 317 20.14 -11.06 7.42
C ASP A 317 19.10 -11.73 6.49
N LEU A 318 17.85 -11.29 6.52
CA LEU A 318 16.85 -11.81 5.60
C LEU A 318 17.11 -11.30 4.18
N PRO A 319 16.90 -12.14 3.15
CA PRO A 319 16.95 -11.69 1.77
C PRO A 319 16.04 -10.49 1.59
N VAL A 320 16.41 -9.56 0.69
CA VAL A 320 15.49 -8.49 0.30
C VAL A 320 14.24 -9.18 -0.17
N PRO A 321 13.10 -8.89 0.45
CA PRO A 321 11.85 -9.37 -0.07
C PRO A 321 11.67 -8.70 -1.43
N ASN A 322 12.12 -9.38 -2.46
CA ASN A 322 11.67 -9.06 -3.79
C ASN A 322 10.24 -9.57 -3.89
N TRP A 323 9.40 -8.75 -4.45
CA TRP A 323 8.24 -9.26 -5.09
C TRP A 323 8.73 -10.39 -5.98
N PRO A 324 8.40 -11.66 -5.68
CA PRO A 324 8.86 -12.72 -6.53
C PRO A 324 8.42 -12.37 -7.95
N PRO A 325 9.34 -12.21 -8.91
CA PRO A 325 8.94 -12.07 -10.28
C PRO A 325 8.03 -13.26 -10.58
N TYR A 326 6.94 -13.01 -11.28
CA TYR A 326 6.11 -14.10 -11.76
C TYR A 326 6.96 -14.88 -12.76
N ASP A 327 7.54 -15.98 -12.32
CA ASP A 327 8.40 -16.87 -13.14
C ASP A 327 7.63 -18.10 -13.68
N GLY A 328 6.33 -18.16 -13.43
CA GLY A 328 5.47 -19.28 -13.82
C GLY A 328 5.58 -20.51 -12.93
N ASN A 329 6.47 -20.54 -11.95
CA ASN A 329 6.68 -21.69 -11.05
C ASN A 329 5.90 -21.58 -9.74
N TRP A 330 4.72 -21.04 -9.78
CA TRP A 330 3.87 -20.94 -8.59
C TRP A 330 2.68 -21.94 -8.66
N PRO A 331 2.28 -22.57 -7.56
CA PRO A 331 2.89 -22.52 -6.23
C PRO A 331 4.28 -23.14 -6.22
N LEU A 332 5.19 -22.58 -5.41
CA LEU A 332 6.49 -23.19 -5.21
C LEU A 332 6.32 -24.66 -4.85
N PRO A 333 6.99 -25.59 -5.53
CA PRO A 333 6.95 -26.97 -5.12
C PRO A 333 7.39 -27.09 -3.66
N ALA A 334 6.73 -27.93 -2.88
CA ALA A 334 7.03 -28.14 -1.46
C ALA A 334 8.50 -28.53 -1.18
N SER A 335 9.23 -28.89 -2.24
CA SER A 335 10.63 -29.27 -2.26
C SER A 335 11.57 -28.22 -2.86
N ALA A 336 11.13 -26.98 -3.08
CA ALA A 336 12.05 -25.95 -3.51
C ALA A 336 13.11 -25.75 -2.41
N ALA A 337 14.28 -26.31 -2.63
CA ALA A 337 15.41 -26.12 -1.76
C ALA A 337 15.71 -24.61 -1.63
N PRO A 338 16.16 -24.13 -0.46
CA PRO A 338 16.59 -22.75 -0.33
C PRO A 338 17.62 -22.44 -1.41
N VAL A 339 17.44 -21.30 -2.09
CA VAL A 339 18.39 -20.82 -3.10
C VAL A 339 19.78 -20.85 -2.47
N PRO A 340 20.78 -21.52 -3.09
CA PRO A 340 22.11 -21.56 -2.53
C PRO A 340 22.61 -20.13 -2.31
N THR A 341 22.98 -19.82 -1.08
CA THR A 341 23.70 -18.58 -0.79
C THR A 341 24.95 -18.57 -1.63
N ALA A 342 25.14 -17.54 -2.47
CA ALA A 342 26.37 -17.37 -3.24
C ALA A 342 27.57 -17.46 -2.28
N PRO A 343 28.64 -18.17 -2.61
CA PRO A 343 29.80 -18.24 -1.77
C PRO A 343 30.33 -16.82 -1.51
N ALA A 344 30.60 -16.54 -0.24
CA ALA A 344 31.27 -15.30 0.15
C ALA A 344 32.58 -15.21 -0.63
N ARG A 345 32.79 -14.09 -1.35
CA ARG A 345 34.07 -13.75 -1.96
C ARG A 345 34.94 -13.02 -0.96
#